data_74c3560a1c94b6a1aa110041d85a6460
#
_entry.id   74c3560a1c94b6a1aa110041d85a6460
#
_cell.length_a   1.000
_cell.length_b   1.000
_cell.length_c   1.000
_cell.angle_alpha   90.00
_cell.angle_beta   90.00
_cell.angle_gamma   90.00
#
_symmetry.space_group_name_H-M   'P 1'
#
loop_
_entity.id
_entity.type
_entity.pdbx_description
1 polymer ?
#
loop_
_entity_poly.entity_id
_entity_poly.type
_entity_poly.pdbx_seq_one_letter_code
_entity_poly.pdbx_strand_id
1 'polypeptide(L)'
;MREASRDLARQADTVFKLAGRLIEVCETDLDARSSSLWNTREIARARKAADVARQTAVEQLKHVRYFHKQAAWLTERFPDGELRDVEGLVKLVDRAELEANDWSLTPGRYVGVAPEIEDDGFDFE
;
A
#
# COMPACT_ATOMS: atom_id res chain seq x y z
N MET A 1 11.29 0.03 3.36
CA MET A 1 10.35 0.25 2.24
C MET A 1 9.01 0.87 2.67
N ARG A 2 8.31 0.38 3.70
CA ARG A 2 7.03 0.96 4.18
C ARG A 2 7.12 2.44 4.56
N GLU A 3 8.15 2.81 5.33
CA GLU A 3 8.37 4.18 5.78
C GLU A 3 8.69 5.11 4.59
N ALA A 4 9.60 4.71 3.72
CA ALA A 4 9.92 5.47 2.51
C ALA A 4 8.69 5.73 1.62
N SER A 5 7.79 4.75 1.46
CA SER A 5 6.55 4.93 0.70
C SER A 5 5.56 5.90 1.36
N ARG A 6 5.50 5.93 2.71
CA ARG A 6 4.70 6.91 3.45
C ARG A 6 5.31 8.31 3.35
N ASP A 7 6.64 8.41 3.41
CA ASP A 7 7.35 9.67 3.28
C ASP A 7 7.17 10.27 1.89
N LEU A 8 7.28 9.46 0.83
CA LEU A 8 7.02 9.90 -0.54
C LEU A 8 5.59 10.42 -0.72
N ALA A 9 4.59 9.73 -0.16
CA ALA A 9 3.21 10.20 -0.21
C ALA A 9 3.04 11.54 0.49
N ARG A 10 3.62 11.72 1.70
CA ARG A 10 3.61 13.00 2.42
C ARG A 10 4.33 14.11 1.66
N GLN A 11 5.46 13.79 1.01
CA GLN A 11 6.20 14.76 0.18
C GLN A 11 5.38 15.20 -1.02
N ALA A 12 4.70 14.28 -1.71
CA ALA A 12 3.82 14.60 -2.83
C ALA A 12 2.68 15.56 -2.40
N ASP A 13 2.05 15.31 -1.25
CA ASP A 13 1.03 16.19 -0.67
C ASP A 13 1.61 17.56 -0.30
N THR A 14 2.81 17.59 0.28
CA THR A 14 3.48 18.84 0.66
C THR A 14 3.83 19.69 -0.55
N VAL A 15 4.39 19.10 -1.60
CA VAL A 15 4.72 19.79 -2.86
C VAL A 15 3.46 20.39 -3.49
N PHE A 16 2.36 19.62 -3.53
CA PHE A 16 1.10 20.12 -4.08
C PHE A 16 0.54 21.32 -3.28
N LYS A 17 0.58 21.26 -1.94
CA LYS A 17 0.16 22.35 -1.06
C LYS A 17 1.04 23.60 -1.25
N LEU A 18 2.36 23.41 -1.33
CA LEU A 18 3.30 24.53 -1.56
C LEU A 18 3.08 25.20 -2.93
N ALA A 19 2.85 24.40 -3.98
CA ALA A 19 2.52 24.94 -5.30
C ALA A 19 1.22 25.74 -5.27
N GLY A 20 0.19 25.26 -4.57
CA GLY A 20 -1.06 26.01 -4.38
C GLY A 20 -0.86 27.33 -3.67
N ARG A 21 -0.06 27.34 -2.59
CA ARG A 21 0.26 28.56 -1.85
C ARG A 21 1.10 29.54 -2.66
N LEU A 22 2.05 29.05 -3.45
CA LEU A 22 2.83 29.89 -4.35
C LEU A 22 1.93 30.61 -5.37
N ILE A 23 0.99 29.89 -5.98
CA ILE A 23 0.01 30.49 -6.89
C ILE A 23 -0.80 31.59 -6.19
N GLU A 24 -1.28 31.32 -4.96
CA GLU A 24 -2.02 32.30 -4.15
C GLU A 24 -1.20 33.55 -3.87
N VAL A 25 0.05 33.42 -3.44
CA VAL A 25 0.97 34.56 -3.21
C VAL A 25 1.20 35.35 -4.49
N CYS A 26 1.40 34.68 -5.64
CA CYS A 26 1.53 35.38 -6.91
C CYS A 26 0.28 36.17 -7.27
N GLU A 27 -0.91 35.64 -7.00
CA GLU A 27 -2.18 36.31 -7.31
C GLU A 27 -2.50 37.47 -6.37
N THR A 28 -2.19 37.32 -5.05
CA THR A 28 -2.57 38.31 -4.03
C THR A 28 -1.49 39.36 -3.78
N ASP A 29 -0.24 38.93 -3.57
CA ASP A 29 0.81 39.81 -3.11
C ASP A 29 1.58 40.46 -4.26
N LEU A 30 1.65 39.78 -5.42
CA LEU A 30 2.37 40.25 -6.61
C LEU A 30 1.43 40.75 -7.71
N ASP A 31 0.12 40.75 -7.49
CA ASP A 31 -0.91 41.12 -8.47
C ASP A 31 -0.67 40.52 -9.88
N ALA A 32 -0.25 39.24 -9.89
CA ALA A 32 0.13 38.55 -11.13
C ALA A 32 -1.01 38.49 -12.16
N ARG A 33 -2.27 38.58 -11.73
CA ARG A 33 -3.45 38.58 -12.61
C ARG A 33 -3.50 39.80 -13.54
N SER A 34 -2.87 40.92 -13.18
CA SER A 34 -2.76 42.11 -14.02
C SER A 34 -1.71 41.97 -15.13
N SER A 35 -0.81 40.98 -15.02
CA SER A 35 0.23 40.70 -15.99
C SER A 35 -0.29 40.00 -17.23
N SER A 36 0.16 40.44 -18.41
CA SER A 36 -0.14 39.79 -19.70
C SER A 36 0.46 38.38 -19.82
N LEU A 37 1.41 38.04 -18.95
CA LEU A 37 2.02 36.70 -18.88
C LEU A 37 1.21 35.72 -18.02
N TRP A 38 0.25 36.20 -17.21
CA TRP A 38 -0.55 35.38 -16.33
C TRP A 38 -1.75 34.76 -17.07
N ASN A 39 -1.77 33.42 -17.15
CA ASN A 39 -2.88 32.69 -17.75
C ASN A 39 -3.64 31.87 -16.72
N THR A 40 -4.66 32.45 -16.11
CA THR A 40 -5.50 31.82 -15.08
C THR A 40 -6.07 30.46 -15.50
N ARG A 41 -6.47 30.33 -16.80
CA ARG A 41 -7.05 29.08 -17.31
C ARG A 41 -6.01 27.96 -17.39
N GLU A 42 -4.79 28.27 -17.83
CA GLU A 42 -3.69 27.30 -17.89
C GLU A 42 -3.25 26.90 -16.49
N ILE A 43 -3.14 27.84 -15.57
CA ILE A 43 -2.79 27.56 -14.17
C ILE A 43 -3.83 26.66 -13.51
N ALA A 44 -5.11 26.94 -13.69
CA ALA A 44 -6.19 26.10 -13.18
C ALA A 44 -6.15 24.67 -13.76
N ARG A 45 -5.88 24.55 -15.07
CA ARG A 45 -5.71 23.25 -15.74
C ARG A 45 -4.50 22.50 -15.20
N ALA A 46 -3.35 23.16 -15.07
CA ALA A 46 -2.13 22.56 -14.54
C ALA A 46 -2.31 22.09 -13.09
N ARG A 47 -2.97 22.91 -12.26
CA ARG A 47 -3.27 22.55 -10.86
C ARG A 47 -4.17 21.32 -10.77
N LYS A 48 -5.20 21.24 -11.60
CA LYS A 48 -6.07 20.05 -11.66
C LYS A 48 -5.32 18.82 -12.13
N ALA A 49 -4.48 18.94 -13.15
CA ALA A 49 -3.64 17.82 -13.62
C ALA A 49 -2.64 17.36 -12.55
N ALA A 50 -2.02 18.30 -11.84
CA ALA A 50 -1.12 18.00 -10.73
C ALA A 50 -1.83 17.28 -9.58
N ASP A 51 -3.08 17.66 -9.26
CA ASP A 51 -3.86 16.97 -8.22
C ASP A 51 -4.18 15.53 -8.62
N VAL A 52 -4.61 15.30 -9.84
CA VAL A 52 -4.86 13.94 -10.36
C VAL A 52 -3.58 13.09 -10.32
N ALA A 53 -2.46 13.66 -10.77
CA ALA A 53 -1.17 12.94 -10.74
C ALA A 53 -0.73 12.61 -9.30
N ARG A 54 -0.91 13.54 -8.36
CA ARG A 54 -0.65 13.32 -6.93
C ARG A 54 -1.51 12.20 -6.37
N GLN A 55 -2.83 12.23 -6.60
CA GLN A 55 -3.75 11.18 -6.14
C GLN A 55 -3.36 9.81 -6.67
N THR A 56 -3.07 9.72 -7.97
CA THR A 56 -2.60 8.48 -8.61
C THR A 56 -1.30 7.98 -7.98
N ALA A 57 -0.32 8.86 -7.75
CA ALA A 57 0.95 8.49 -7.13
C ALA A 57 0.75 7.96 -5.69
N VAL A 58 -0.08 8.64 -4.89
CA VAL A 58 -0.39 8.22 -3.51
C VAL A 58 -1.07 6.85 -3.49
N GLU A 59 -1.99 6.60 -4.42
CA GLU A 59 -2.67 5.32 -4.55
C GLU A 59 -1.70 4.20 -4.95
N GLN A 60 -0.84 4.44 -5.94
CA GLN A 60 0.20 3.47 -6.31
C GLN A 60 1.16 3.16 -5.15
N LEU A 61 1.51 4.15 -4.35
CA LEU A 61 2.32 3.96 -3.14
C LEU A 61 1.59 3.12 -2.06
N LYS A 62 0.24 3.19 -1.98
CA LYS A 62 -0.55 2.27 -1.14
C LYS A 62 -0.44 0.83 -1.64
N HIS A 63 -0.55 0.60 -2.95
CA HIS A 63 -0.37 -0.73 -3.55
C HIS A 63 1.03 -1.30 -3.30
N VAL A 64 2.07 -0.48 -3.44
CA VAL A 64 3.46 -0.89 -3.12
C VAL A 64 3.56 -1.40 -1.67
N ARG A 65 2.95 -0.68 -0.70
CA ARG A 65 2.95 -1.12 0.70
C ARG A 65 2.21 -2.44 0.90
N TYR A 66 1.05 -2.58 0.25
CA TYR A 66 0.26 -3.80 0.31
C TYR A 66 1.05 -5.00 -0.21
N PHE A 67 1.57 -4.92 -1.44
CA PHE A 67 2.33 -6.02 -2.03
C PHE A 67 3.61 -6.34 -1.27
N HIS A 68 4.30 -5.32 -0.75
CA HIS A 68 5.45 -5.54 0.11
C HIS A 68 5.08 -6.31 1.39
N LYS A 69 3.92 -5.98 2.02
CA LYS A 69 3.43 -6.71 3.20
C LYS A 69 3.14 -8.17 2.85
N GLN A 70 2.47 -8.43 1.72
CA GLN A 70 2.14 -9.78 1.28
C GLN A 70 3.41 -10.58 0.93
N ALA A 71 4.34 -9.98 0.20
CA ALA A 71 5.60 -10.62 -0.14
C ALA A 71 6.42 -10.96 1.11
N ALA A 72 6.54 -10.03 2.06
CA ALA A 72 7.23 -10.27 3.33
C ALA A 72 6.58 -11.42 4.12
N TRP A 73 5.24 -11.44 4.19
CA TRP A 73 4.49 -12.49 4.85
C TRP A 73 4.72 -13.88 4.21
N LEU A 74 4.75 -13.94 2.88
CA LEU A 74 5.06 -15.18 2.15
C LEU A 74 6.51 -15.62 2.36
N THR A 75 7.48 -14.70 2.24
CA THR A 75 8.90 -15.01 2.39
C THR A 75 9.25 -15.48 3.80
N GLU A 76 8.58 -14.94 4.81
CA GLU A 76 8.76 -15.38 6.20
C GLU A 76 8.32 -16.84 6.39
N ARG A 77 7.25 -17.27 5.74
CA ARG A 77 6.70 -18.63 5.85
C ARG A 77 7.33 -19.63 4.89
N PHE A 78 7.73 -19.15 3.72
CA PHE A 78 8.31 -19.94 2.64
C PHE A 78 9.62 -19.30 2.15
N PRO A 79 10.69 -19.24 2.95
CA PRO A 79 11.91 -18.49 2.65
C PRO A 79 12.62 -18.98 1.38
N ASP A 80 12.52 -20.27 1.09
CA ASP A 80 13.16 -20.90 -0.08
C ASP A 80 12.22 -20.93 -1.31
N GLY A 81 10.99 -20.42 -1.15
CA GLY A 81 9.95 -20.53 -2.19
C GLY A 81 9.39 -21.94 -2.35
N GLU A 82 9.75 -22.85 -1.47
CA GLU A 82 9.27 -24.23 -1.47
C GLU A 82 8.13 -24.43 -0.48
N LEU A 83 7.19 -25.31 -0.85
CA LEU A 83 6.07 -25.68 0.01
C LEU A 83 6.58 -26.49 1.20
N ARG A 84 6.24 -26.08 2.41
CA ARG A 84 6.59 -26.73 3.66
C ARG A 84 5.46 -26.62 4.68
N ASP A 85 5.54 -27.40 5.74
CA ASP A 85 4.60 -27.30 6.86
C ASP A 85 4.73 -25.92 7.53
N VAL A 86 3.58 -25.25 7.68
CA VAL A 86 3.44 -23.99 8.40
C VAL A 86 2.25 -24.13 9.33
N GLU A 87 2.51 -24.11 10.64
CA GLU A 87 1.48 -24.29 11.65
C GLU A 87 0.32 -23.30 11.50
N GLY A 88 -0.90 -23.81 11.55
CA GLY A 88 -2.12 -23.04 11.35
C GLY A 88 -2.40 -22.61 9.89
N LEU A 89 -1.55 -22.96 8.92
CA LEU A 89 -1.69 -22.52 7.54
C LEU A 89 -1.59 -23.66 6.52
N VAL A 90 -0.51 -24.43 6.57
CA VAL A 90 -0.22 -25.49 5.59
C VAL A 90 0.34 -26.70 6.30
N LYS A 91 -0.18 -27.86 5.94
CA LYS A 91 0.36 -29.17 6.34
C LYS A 91 0.43 -30.07 5.11
N LEU A 92 1.61 -30.59 4.85
CA LEU A 92 1.80 -31.66 3.86
C LEU A 92 1.46 -32.99 4.53
N VAL A 93 0.45 -33.65 4.01
CA VAL A 93 -0.01 -34.95 4.54
C VAL A 93 0.17 -36.04 3.49
N ASP A 94 0.59 -37.19 3.92
CA ASP A 94 0.66 -38.37 3.07
C ASP A 94 -0.64 -39.18 3.14
N ARG A 95 -0.71 -40.24 2.30
CA ARG A 95 -1.88 -41.11 2.24
C ARG A 95 -2.13 -41.87 3.55
N ALA A 96 -1.09 -42.28 4.25
CA ALA A 96 -1.19 -43.02 5.52
C ALA A 96 -1.79 -42.12 6.61
N GLU A 97 -1.39 -40.86 6.63
CA GLU A 97 -1.93 -39.87 7.59
C GLU A 97 -3.40 -39.53 7.28
N LEU A 98 -3.79 -39.47 5.98
CA LEU A 98 -5.20 -39.33 5.60
C LEU A 98 -6.04 -40.54 6.02
N GLU A 99 -5.52 -41.75 5.83
CA GLU A 99 -6.19 -43.00 6.23
C GLU A 99 -6.37 -43.07 7.75
N ALA A 100 -5.36 -42.70 8.51
CA ALA A 100 -5.40 -42.64 9.99
C ALA A 100 -6.45 -41.61 10.50
N ASN A 101 -6.80 -40.62 9.70
CA ASN A 101 -7.83 -39.62 10.00
C ASN A 101 -9.17 -39.86 9.27
N ASP A 102 -9.49 -41.12 9.00
CA ASP A 102 -10.75 -41.54 8.34
C ASP A 102 -11.00 -40.84 6.98
N TRP A 103 -9.93 -40.61 6.21
CA TRP A 103 -9.99 -39.91 4.92
C TRP A 103 -10.57 -38.50 5.01
N SER A 104 -10.55 -37.89 6.18
CA SER A 104 -11.03 -36.53 6.37
C SER A 104 -10.12 -35.53 5.64
N LEU A 105 -10.72 -34.63 4.87
CA LEU A 105 -10.04 -33.52 4.19
C LEU A 105 -10.24 -32.18 4.92
N THR A 106 -10.68 -32.22 6.19
CA THR A 106 -10.89 -31.01 6.99
C THR A 106 -9.53 -30.42 7.42
N PRO A 107 -9.13 -29.23 6.93
CA PRO A 107 -7.79 -28.67 7.20
C PRO A 107 -7.44 -28.55 8.67
N GLY A 108 -8.40 -28.17 9.51
CA GLY A 108 -8.20 -28.00 10.96
C GLY A 108 -7.78 -29.25 11.72
N ARG A 109 -7.87 -30.45 11.12
CA ARG A 109 -7.35 -31.69 11.70
C ARG A 109 -5.84 -31.85 11.54
N TYR A 110 -5.24 -31.12 10.59
CA TYR A 110 -3.85 -31.32 10.19
C TYR A 110 -2.96 -30.13 10.49
N VAL A 111 -3.47 -28.90 10.25
CA VAL A 111 -2.63 -27.68 10.28
C VAL A 111 -2.34 -27.16 11.70
N GLY A 112 -3.07 -27.67 12.73
CA GLY A 112 -2.96 -27.14 14.09
C GLY A 112 -3.58 -25.73 14.22
N VAL A 113 -3.30 -25.08 15.34
CA VAL A 113 -3.73 -23.70 15.62
C VAL A 113 -2.50 -22.80 15.51
N ALA A 114 -2.57 -21.79 14.65
CA ALA A 114 -1.51 -20.80 14.58
C ALA A 114 -1.34 -20.11 15.95
N PRO A 115 -0.10 -19.83 16.40
CA PRO A 115 0.10 -18.97 17.55
C PRO A 115 -0.57 -17.63 17.30
N GLU A 116 -1.23 -17.07 18.32
CA GLU A 116 -1.83 -15.73 18.23
C GLU A 116 -0.74 -14.71 17.85
N ILE A 117 -0.80 -14.26 16.63
CA ILE A 117 -0.01 -13.10 16.19
C ILE A 117 -0.84 -11.89 16.60
N GLU A 118 -0.32 -11.04 17.48
CA GLU A 118 -0.92 -9.73 17.74
C GLU A 118 -1.14 -9.03 16.39
N ASP A 119 -2.41 -8.84 16.05
CA ASP A 119 -2.80 -8.18 14.80
C ASP A 119 -2.41 -6.70 14.92
N ASP A 120 -1.30 -6.33 14.30
CA ASP A 120 -0.91 -4.92 14.14
C ASP A 120 -1.95 -4.21 13.27
N GLY A 121 -3.10 -3.92 13.88
CA GLY A 121 -4.18 -3.08 13.41
C GLY A 121 -4.38 -3.00 11.89
N PHE A 122 -5.25 -3.81 11.35
CA PHE A 122 -5.75 -3.64 9.99
C PHE A 122 -6.71 -2.46 9.97
N ASP A 123 -6.19 -1.24 9.84
CA ASP A 123 -7.00 -0.07 9.54
C ASP A 123 -7.44 -0.13 8.06
N PHE A 124 -8.69 -0.48 7.89
CA PHE A 124 -9.46 -0.28 6.67
C PHE A 124 -10.06 1.13 6.69
N GLU A 125 -9.25 2.20 6.52
CA GLU A 125 -9.75 3.51 6.13
C GLU A 125 -9.19 3.95 4.78
#